data_9f6abafb372bde809cf9b4a26d7cdea9
#
_entry.id   9f6abafb372bde809cf9b4a26d7cdea9
#
_cell.length_a   1.000
_cell.length_b   1.000
_cell.length_c   1.000
_cell.angle_alpha   90.00
_cell.angle_beta   90.00
_cell.angle_gamma   90.00
#
_symmetry.space_group_name_H-M   'P 1'
#
loop_
_entity.id
_entity.type
_entity.pdbx_description
1 polymer ?
#
loop_
_entity_poly.entity_id
_entity_poly.type
_entity_poly.pdbx_seq_one_letter_code
_entity_poly.pdbx_strand_id
1 'polypeptide(L)'
;MNQTIPSKPDNKEQKPVSKPNETSPISIQGHIKIFDPVSKEVFVDKRNAIHYENFSIALAKSIANQGEGTIAEMCFGNGGTLVDATGIITYLTPNTIGTGSALYNQTYYKTVDARSPYSTDPARNFMEARHISGVAYSDVLVSCLLDFGEPAGQEAFDNATTTEGDFVFDELGLRSYYPGGPNLGLLLTHVIFHPVQKSLNRLIQVDYTIRIQSLSNGI
;
A
#
# COMPACT_ATOMS: atom_id res chain seq x y z
N MET A 1 52.61 40.89 58.69
CA MET A 1 51.23 40.42 58.66
C MET A 1 50.81 40.24 57.21
N ASN A 2 50.86 38.98 56.69
CA ASN A 2 50.45 38.66 55.33
C ASN A 2 49.01 38.22 55.38
N GLN A 3 48.12 38.95 54.73
CA GLN A 3 46.72 38.52 54.53
C GLN A 3 46.61 37.70 53.25
N THR A 4 46.26 36.45 53.41
CA THR A 4 45.95 35.50 52.32
C THR A 4 44.51 35.75 51.88
N ILE A 5 44.32 36.06 50.58
CA ILE A 5 43.00 36.24 49.95
C ILE A 5 42.47 34.85 49.57
N PRO A 6 41.25 34.46 49.95
CA PRO A 6 40.69 33.18 49.52
C PRO A 6 40.28 33.19 48.05
N SER A 7 40.67 32.18 47.32
CA SER A 7 40.33 31.94 45.94
C SER A 7 38.82 31.63 45.79
N LYS A 8 38.23 32.26 44.78
CA LYS A 8 36.83 32.10 44.36
C LYS A 8 36.59 30.68 43.83
N PRO A 9 35.49 29.98 44.15
CA PRO A 9 35.24 28.65 43.62
C PRO A 9 34.90 28.72 42.14
N ASP A 10 35.53 27.83 41.35
CA ASP A 10 35.27 27.61 39.95
C ASP A 10 33.81 27.16 39.74
N ASN A 11 33.02 28.01 39.16
CA ASN A 11 31.65 27.71 38.72
C ASN A 11 31.75 26.93 37.39
N LYS A 12 31.80 25.59 37.44
CA LYS A 12 31.69 24.75 36.26
C LYS A 12 30.26 24.93 35.74
N GLU A 13 30.10 25.70 34.67
CA GLU A 13 28.88 25.73 33.87
C GLU A 13 28.52 24.28 33.45
N GLN A 14 27.47 23.74 34.05
CA GLN A 14 26.85 22.52 33.58
C GLN A 14 26.23 22.82 32.19
N LYS A 15 26.81 22.26 31.12
CA LYS A 15 26.19 22.25 29.81
C LYS A 15 24.76 21.68 29.93
N PRO A 16 23.75 22.35 29.36
CA PRO A 16 22.39 21.82 29.41
C PRO A 16 22.39 20.44 28.76
N VAL A 17 21.97 19.44 29.50
CA VAL A 17 21.70 18.09 28.98
C VAL A 17 20.57 18.26 27.97
N SER A 18 20.89 18.12 26.71
CA SER A 18 19.89 18.09 25.65
C SER A 18 18.93 16.92 25.94
N LYS A 19 17.65 17.22 26.21
CA LYS A 19 16.63 16.18 26.32
C LYS A 19 16.67 15.35 25.05
N PRO A 20 16.69 14.00 25.13
CA PRO A 20 16.62 13.18 23.94
C PRO A 20 15.35 13.58 23.18
N ASN A 21 15.50 13.82 21.88
CA ASN A 21 14.39 14.12 20.99
C ASN A 21 13.56 12.83 20.88
N GLU A 22 12.43 12.75 21.59
CA GLU A 22 11.55 11.56 21.66
C GLU A 22 10.76 11.32 20.36
N THR A 23 11.19 11.88 19.24
CA THR A 23 10.56 11.63 17.95
C THR A 23 11.13 10.36 17.31
N SER A 24 10.44 9.24 17.49
CA SER A 24 10.66 8.04 16.69
C SER A 24 9.83 8.15 15.42
N PRO A 25 10.44 8.35 14.23
CA PRO A 25 9.71 8.37 12.99
C PRO A 25 9.14 6.97 12.67
N ILE A 26 7.92 6.95 12.14
CA ILE A 26 7.31 5.74 11.59
C ILE A 26 7.56 5.71 10.09
N SER A 27 8.10 4.61 9.58
CA SER A 27 8.25 4.33 8.16
C SER A 27 7.17 3.37 7.71
N ILE A 28 6.58 3.65 6.55
CA ILE A 28 5.60 2.78 5.90
C ILE A 28 6.16 2.41 4.54
N GLN A 29 6.22 1.12 4.26
CA GLN A 29 6.74 0.59 3.00
C GLN A 29 5.74 -0.42 2.44
N GLY A 30 5.53 -0.40 1.14
CA GLY A 30 4.69 -1.36 0.47
C GLY A 30 5.51 -2.23 -0.49
N HIS A 31 5.09 -3.47 -0.62
CA HIS A 31 5.64 -4.44 -1.55
C HIS A 31 4.52 -5.26 -2.16
N ILE A 32 4.56 -5.45 -3.47
CA ILE A 32 3.57 -6.21 -4.22
C ILE A 32 4.23 -7.38 -4.92
N LYS A 33 3.55 -8.52 -4.88
CA LYS A 33 3.87 -9.70 -5.67
C LYS A 33 2.63 -10.17 -6.41
N ILE A 34 2.71 -10.25 -7.73
CA ILE A 34 1.64 -10.77 -8.61
C ILE A 34 2.16 -12.04 -9.26
N PHE A 35 1.42 -13.12 -9.12
CA PHE A 35 1.86 -14.41 -9.60
C PHE A 35 0.68 -15.35 -9.94
N ASP A 36 0.93 -16.36 -10.74
CA ASP A 36 0.01 -17.47 -10.95
C ASP A 36 0.16 -18.48 -9.79
N PRO A 37 -0.88 -18.72 -8.97
CA PRO A 37 -0.77 -19.63 -7.83
C PRO A 37 -0.61 -21.11 -8.23
N VAL A 38 -0.91 -21.49 -9.48
CA VAL A 38 -0.79 -22.84 -9.99
C VAL A 38 0.60 -23.09 -10.55
N SER A 39 1.01 -22.31 -11.56
CA SER A 39 2.32 -22.45 -12.21
C SER A 39 3.47 -21.89 -11.38
N LYS A 40 3.19 -21.02 -10.41
CA LYS A 40 4.16 -20.26 -9.60
C LYS A 40 4.94 -19.22 -10.40
N GLU A 41 4.56 -18.95 -11.63
CA GLU A 41 5.13 -17.89 -12.43
C GLU A 41 4.88 -16.53 -11.76
N VAL A 42 5.93 -15.73 -11.61
CA VAL A 42 5.87 -14.38 -11.00
C VAL A 42 5.88 -13.35 -12.13
N PHE A 43 4.85 -12.51 -12.18
CA PHE A 43 4.72 -11.44 -13.17
C PHE A 43 5.28 -10.13 -12.65
N VAL A 44 5.05 -9.84 -11.37
CA VAL A 44 5.48 -8.61 -10.71
C VAL A 44 5.99 -8.95 -9.32
N ASP A 45 7.14 -8.37 -8.96
CA ASP A 45 7.73 -8.43 -7.62
C ASP A 45 8.49 -7.12 -7.39
N LYS A 46 7.86 -6.15 -6.73
CA LYS A 46 8.43 -4.82 -6.58
C LYS A 46 7.88 -4.03 -5.39
N ARG A 47 8.60 -2.98 -5.01
CA ARG A 47 8.08 -1.97 -4.08
C ARG A 47 7.04 -1.10 -4.76
N ASN A 48 6.10 -0.58 -3.97
CA ASN A 48 5.07 0.35 -4.43
C ASN A 48 5.24 1.75 -3.84
N ALA A 49 4.46 2.69 -4.38
CA ALA A 49 4.32 4.01 -3.81
C ALA A 49 3.17 4.06 -2.79
N ILE A 50 3.46 4.63 -1.62
CA ILE A 50 2.48 4.91 -0.56
C ILE A 50 1.94 6.32 -0.75
N HIS A 51 0.63 6.48 -0.67
CA HIS A 51 -0.02 7.79 -0.60
C HIS A 51 0.02 8.27 0.85
N TYR A 52 1.08 8.96 1.24
CA TYR A 52 1.34 9.29 2.65
C TYR A 52 0.23 10.09 3.31
N GLU A 53 -0.38 11.06 2.60
CA GLU A 53 -1.49 11.86 3.11
C GLU A 53 -2.70 10.98 3.42
N ASN A 54 -3.20 10.23 2.45
CA ASN A 54 -4.35 9.35 2.63
C ASN A 54 -4.07 8.24 3.64
N PHE A 55 -2.84 7.71 3.66
CA PHE A 55 -2.46 6.68 4.62
C PHE A 55 -2.42 7.24 6.04
N SER A 56 -1.95 8.47 6.24
CA SER A 56 -1.95 9.12 7.55
C SER A 56 -3.38 9.34 8.07
N ILE A 57 -4.30 9.76 7.21
CA ILE A 57 -5.73 9.90 7.53
C ILE A 57 -6.31 8.54 7.92
N ALA A 58 -6.06 7.50 7.13
CA ALA A 58 -6.56 6.15 7.38
C ALA A 58 -6.03 5.59 8.71
N LEU A 59 -4.73 5.78 9.00
CA LEU A 59 -4.12 5.35 10.25
C LEU A 59 -4.73 6.08 11.46
N ALA A 60 -4.90 7.39 11.38
CA ALA A 60 -5.52 8.19 12.43
C ALA A 60 -6.97 7.73 12.71
N LYS A 61 -7.76 7.51 11.65
CA LYS A 61 -9.13 7.01 11.75
C LYS A 61 -9.17 5.60 12.35
N SER A 62 -8.25 4.71 11.96
CA SER A 62 -8.16 3.35 12.52
C SER A 62 -7.86 3.37 14.02
N ILE A 63 -6.89 4.20 14.47
CA ILE A 63 -6.54 4.34 15.88
C ILE A 63 -7.70 4.95 16.68
N ALA A 64 -8.44 5.89 16.08
CA ALA A 64 -9.61 6.52 16.67
C ALA A 64 -10.87 5.63 16.64
N ASN A 65 -10.76 4.38 16.20
CA ASN A 65 -11.86 3.44 16.01
C ASN A 65 -12.99 3.97 15.09
N GLN A 66 -12.60 4.74 14.10
CA GLN A 66 -13.46 5.18 13.01
C GLN A 66 -13.27 4.21 11.84
N GLY A 67 -14.27 3.42 11.50
CA GLY A 67 -14.17 2.31 10.53
C GLY A 67 -13.59 2.68 9.16
N GLU A 68 -13.72 3.93 8.74
CA GLU A 68 -13.23 4.44 7.45
C GLU A 68 -11.69 4.39 7.26
N GLY A 69 -10.93 4.08 8.31
CA GLY A 69 -9.47 3.96 8.24
C GLY A 69 -8.98 2.57 7.81
N THR A 70 -9.84 1.55 7.78
CA THR A 70 -9.44 0.19 7.43
C THR A 70 -9.32 0.02 5.91
N ILE A 71 -8.39 -0.83 5.46
CA ILE A 71 -8.34 -1.25 4.05
C ILE A 71 -9.59 -2.08 3.77
N ALA A 72 -10.21 -1.88 2.61
CA ALA A 72 -11.41 -2.61 2.21
C ALA A 72 -11.26 -3.30 0.86
N GLU A 73 -10.55 -2.68 -0.06
CA GLU A 73 -10.54 -3.09 -1.46
C GLU A 73 -9.15 -3.05 -2.07
N MET A 74 -8.94 -3.93 -3.03
CA MET A 74 -7.85 -3.88 -4.00
C MET A 74 -8.44 -3.46 -5.35
N CYS A 75 -7.91 -2.36 -5.90
CA CYS A 75 -8.37 -1.76 -7.14
C CYS A 75 -7.36 -2.04 -8.25
N PHE A 76 -7.85 -2.33 -9.43
CA PHE A 76 -7.08 -2.65 -10.63
C PHE A 76 -7.40 -1.68 -11.74
N GLY A 77 -6.42 -1.38 -12.58
CA GLY A 77 -6.59 -0.47 -13.69
C GLY A 77 -5.60 -0.73 -14.83
N ASN A 78 -5.80 -0.07 -15.94
CA ASN A 78 -4.98 -0.19 -17.16
C ASN A 78 -4.56 1.17 -17.73
N GLY A 79 -4.45 2.20 -16.90
CA GLY A 79 -4.03 3.55 -17.28
C GLY A 79 -2.60 3.89 -16.85
N GLY A 80 -1.86 2.95 -16.21
CA GLY A 80 -0.54 3.18 -15.65
C GLY A 80 0.58 3.24 -16.69
N THR A 81 0.37 2.71 -17.89
CA THR A 81 1.37 2.71 -18.96
C THR A 81 0.81 3.30 -20.26
N LEU A 82 1.72 3.83 -21.06
CA LEU A 82 1.46 4.29 -22.42
C LEU A 82 2.32 3.46 -23.38
N VAL A 83 1.70 2.96 -24.45
CA VAL A 83 2.40 2.22 -25.50
C VAL A 83 2.41 3.07 -26.75
N ASP A 84 3.60 3.36 -27.29
CA ASP A 84 3.73 4.11 -28.52
C ASP A 84 3.52 3.22 -29.78
N ALA A 85 3.52 3.84 -30.95
CA ALA A 85 3.31 3.14 -32.22
C ALA A 85 4.43 2.11 -32.55
N THR A 86 5.54 2.14 -31.86
CA THR A 86 6.67 1.21 -32.00
C THR A 86 6.64 0.07 -30.98
N GLY A 87 5.65 0.09 -30.04
CA GLY A 87 5.50 -0.90 -28.98
C GLY A 87 6.34 -0.58 -27.73
N ILE A 88 6.95 0.61 -27.64
CA ILE A 88 7.69 1.00 -26.44
C ILE A 88 6.72 1.37 -25.34
N ILE A 89 6.90 0.78 -24.16
CA ILE A 89 6.08 1.02 -22.97
C ILE A 89 6.73 2.11 -22.12
N THR A 90 5.96 3.17 -21.83
CA THR A 90 6.33 4.23 -20.89
C THR A 90 5.47 4.12 -19.66
N TYR A 91 6.08 4.10 -18.48
CA TYR A 91 5.38 4.02 -17.19
C TYR A 91 5.10 5.43 -16.67
N LEU A 92 3.87 5.66 -16.24
CA LEU A 92 3.49 6.90 -15.56
C LEU A 92 4.01 6.91 -14.11
N THR A 93 4.03 8.10 -13.50
CA THR A 93 4.35 8.21 -12.07
C THR A 93 3.13 7.85 -11.24
N PRO A 94 3.24 7.01 -10.19
CA PRO A 94 2.12 6.72 -9.31
C PRO A 94 1.46 7.99 -8.75
N ASN A 95 0.13 8.05 -8.79
CA ASN A 95 -0.65 9.18 -8.31
C ASN A 95 -0.80 9.09 -6.79
N THR A 96 0.00 9.85 -6.04
CA THR A 96 0.09 9.79 -4.57
C THR A 96 -0.01 11.17 -3.92
N ILE A 97 -0.60 12.16 -4.61
CA ILE A 97 -0.72 13.54 -4.14
C ILE A 97 -2.19 13.97 -4.17
N GLY A 98 -2.65 14.54 -3.05
CA GLY A 98 -4.02 15.03 -2.88
C GLY A 98 -5.01 13.92 -2.48
N THR A 99 -5.90 14.24 -1.54
CA THR A 99 -6.84 13.25 -0.95
C THR A 99 -7.80 12.63 -1.96
N GLY A 100 -8.05 13.30 -3.07
CA GLY A 100 -8.89 12.82 -4.17
C GLY A 100 -8.17 11.98 -5.22
N SER A 101 -6.91 11.55 -4.98
CA SER A 101 -6.19 10.71 -5.94
C SER A 101 -6.91 9.41 -6.23
N ALA A 102 -6.79 8.95 -7.46
CA ALA A 102 -7.34 7.69 -7.94
C ALA A 102 -6.32 6.99 -8.86
N LEU A 103 -6.57 5.75 -9.22
CA LEU A 103 -5.88 5.12 -10.36
C LEU A 103 -6.14 5.94 -11.62
N TYR A 104 -5.26 5.85 -12.61
CA TYR A 104 -5.42 6.58 -13.87
C TYR A 104 -6.64 6.12 -14.66
N ASN A 105 -6.84 4.80 -14.73
CA ASN A 105 -8.03 4.21 -15.33
C ASN A 105 -8.42 2.95 -14.56
N GLN A 106 -9.16 3.13 -13.46
CA GLN A 106 -9.65 2.00 -12.68
C GLN A 106 -10.74 1.27 -13.43
N THR A 107 -10.55 -0.02 -13.67
CA THR A 107 -11.47 -0.88 -14.42
C THR A 107 -12.15 -1.92 -13.53
N TYR A 108 -11.50 -2.33 -12.44
CA TYR A 108 -12.04 -3.34 -11.54
C TYR A 108 -11.65 -3.08 -10.08
N TYR A 109 -12.41 -3.62 -9.15
CA TYR A 109 -12.03 -3.71 -7.73
C TYR A 109 -12.49 -5.04 -7.14
N LYS A 110 -11.82 -5.48 -6.09
CA LYS A 110 -12.21 -6.64 -5.31
C LYS A 110 -12.12 -6.35 -3.83
N THR A 111 -13.17 -6.72 -3.09
CA THR A 111 -13.19 -6.59 -1.63
C THR A 111 -12.22 -7.57 -1.01
N VAL A 112 -11.28 -7.06 -0.21
CA VAL A 112 -10.27 -7.83 0.53
C VAL A 112 -10.50 -7.84 2.04
N ASP A 113 -11.47 -7.10 2.55
CA ASP A 113 -11.94 -7.24 3.93
C ASP A 113 -12.88 -8.46 4.01
N ALA A 114 -12.37 -9.55 4.56
CA ALA A 114 -13.12 -10.80 4.74
C ALA A 114 -14.39 -10.65 5.60
N ARG A 115 -14.50 -9.56 6.39
CA ARG A 115 -15.66 -9.26 7.24
C ARG A 115 -16.71 -8.41 6.53
N SER A 116 -16.38 -7.89 5.37
CA SER A 116 -17.29 -7.05 4.58
C SER A 116 -18.45 -7.89 4.02
N PRO A 117 -19.69 -7.36 4.00
CA PRO A 117 -20.82 -8.00 3.34
C PRO A 117 -20.63 -8.09 1.81
N TYR A 118 -19.70 -7.35 1.25
CA TYR A 118 -19.34 -7.38 -0.18
C TYR A 118 -18.25 -8.40 -0.49
N SER A 119 -17.69 -9.10 0.51
CA SER A 119 -16.71 -10.15 0.29
C SER A 119 -17.36 -11.38 -0.32
N THR A 120 -16.91 -11.77 -1.51
CA THR A 120 -17.43 -12.94 -2.24
C THR A 120 -16.66 -14.22 -1.94
N ASP A 121 -15.41 -14.11 -1.48
CA ASP A 121 -14.55 -15.24 -1.16
C ASP A 121 -13.55 -14.88 -0.05
N PRO A 122 -13.99 -14.85 1.21
CA PRO A 122 -13.17 -14.43 2.34
C PRO A 122 -12.02 -15.39 2.67
N ALA A 123 -12.02 -16.60 2.11
CA ALA A 123 -10.94 -17.56 2.33
C ALA A 123 -9.71 -17.23 1.47
N ARG A 124 -9.89 -16.60 0.31
CA ARG A 124 -8.83 -16.27 -0.64
C ARG A 124 -8.58 -14.77 -0.77
N ASN A 125 -9.55 -13.93 -0.32
CA ASN A 125 -9.46 -12.48 -0.31
C ASN A 125 -9.56 -11.99 1.14
N PHE A 126 -8.41 -11.65 1.74
CA PHE A 126 -8.35 -11.34 3.16
C PHE A 126 -7.18 -10.42 3.50
N MET A 127 -7.22 -9.91 4.72
CA MET A 127 -6.11 -9.17 5.32
C MET A 127 -5.68 -9.82 6.63
N GLU A 128 -4.39 -9.81 6.89
CA GLU A 128 -3.79 -10.36 8.09
C GLU A 128 -2.68 -9.46 8.61
N ALA A 129 -2.74 -9.09 9.89
CA ALA A 129 -1.63 -8.42 10.56
C ALA A 129 -0.64 -9.48 11.09
N ARG A 130 0.63 -9.33 10.73
CA ARG A 130 1.73 -10.22 11.11
C ARG A 130 2.76 -9.47 11.92
N HIS A 131 3.10 -10.01 13.09
CA HIS A 131 4.15 -9.47 13.94
C HIS A 131 5.02 -10.60 14.47
N ILE A 132 6.32 -10.37 14.50
CA ILE A 132 7.29 -11.26 15.13
C ILE A 132 7.79 -10.57 16.40
N SER A 133 7.70 -11.25 17.54
CA SER A 133 8.16 -10.68 18.81
C SER A 133 9.65 -10.32 18.74
N GLY A 134 10.01 -9.14 19.24
CA GLY A 134 11.38 -8.64 19.27
C GLY A 134 11.81 -7.84 18.05
N VAL A 135 10.94 -7.61 17.06
CA VAL A 135 11.23 -6.72 15.92
C VAL A 135 10.43 -5.42 16.03
N ALA A 136 10.99 -4.33 15.52
CA ALA A 136 10.37 -2.98 15.55
C ALA A 136 9.47 -2.71 14.34
N TYR A 137 8.91 -3.75 13.72
CA TYR A 137 7.97 -3.63 12.61
C TYR A 137 6.84 -4.63 12.69
N SER A 138 5.75 -4.33 12.01
CA SER A 138 4.65 -5.25 11.75
C SER A 138 4.25 -5.16 10.29
N ASP A 139 3.83 -6.26 9.73
CA ASP A 139 3.37 -6.34 8.34
C ASP A 139 1.85 -6.53 8.31
N VAL A 140 1.19 -5.87 7.37
CA VAL A 140 -0.18 -6.17 6.96
C VAL A 140 -0.09 -6.86 5.60
N LEU A 141 -0.46 -8.13 5.55
CA LEU A 141 -0.66 -8.84 4.29
C LEU A 141 -2.08 -8.61 3.81
N VAL A 142 -2.22 -8.19 2.57
CA VAL A 142 -3.49 -8.13 1.84
C VAL A 142 -3.38 -9.11 0.69
N SER A 143 -4.20 -10.16 0.71
CA SER A 143 -4.21 -11.22 -0.28
C SER A 143 -5.48 -11.12 -1.12
N CYS A 144 -5.32 -11.17 -2.43
CA CYS A 144 -6.42 -11.08 -3.39
C CYS A 144 -6.21 -12.07 -4.53
N LEU A 145 -7.21 -12.91 -4.77
CA LEU A 145 -7.21 -13.83 -5.90
C LEU A 145 -8.23 -13.38 -6.95
N LEU A 146 -7.78 -13.17 -8.16
CA LEU A 146 -8.63 -13.10 -9.35
C LEU A 146 -8.86 -14.52 -9.85
N ASP A 147 -10.09 -15.01 -9.64
CA ASP A 147 -10.48 -16.37 -10.00
C ASP A 147 -10.72 -16.53 -11.52
N PHE A 148 -10.98 -17.74 -11.95
CA PHE A 148 -11.45 -18.01 -13.29
C PHE A 148 -12.72 -17.20 -13.58
N GLY A 149 -12.80 -16.60 -14.76
CA GLY A 149 -13.92 -15.74 -15.11
C GLY A 149 -14.01 -14.39 -14.38
N GLU A 150 -12.99 -14.03 -13.62
CA GLU A 150 -12.89 -12.70 -13.02
C GLU A 150 -11.82 -11.85 -13.73
N PRO A 151 -12.14 -10.57 -13.97
CA PRO A 151 -13.43 -9.93 -13.77
C PRO A 151 -14.51 -10.45 -14.72
N ALA A 152 -15.75 -10.42 -14.27
CA ALA A 152 -16.88 -10.76 -15.12
C ALA A 152 -17.11 -9.62 -16.11
N GLY A 153 -16.88 -9.89 -17.37
CA GLY A 153 -16.97 -8.88 -18.44
C GLY A 153 -15.57 -8.38 -18.83
N GLN A 154 -15.29 -8.40 -20.11
CA GLN A 154 -13.97 -8.02 -20.66
C GLN A 154 -13.66 -6.54 -20.51
N GLU A 155 -14.67 -5.69 -20.47
CA GLU A 155 -14.53 -4.25 -20.34
C GLU A 155 -13.79 -3.83 -19.06
N ALA A 156 -13.74 -4.72 -18.07
CA ALA A 156 -13.08 -4.42 -16.81
C ALA A 156 -11.56 -4.15 -16.96
N PHE A 157 -10.91 -4.76 -17.95
CA PHE A 157 -9.47 -4.57 -18.19
C PHE A 157 -9.14 -4.30 -19.65
N ASP A 158 -10.10 -4.41 -20.52
CA ASP A 158 -9.90 -4.29 -21.94
C ASP A 158 -10.20 -2.87 -22.41
N ASN A 159 -9.14 -2.21 -22.83
CA ASN A 159 -9.23 -0.97 -23.60
C ASN A 159 -9.23 -1.23 -25.10
N ALA A 160 -8.94 -2.47 -25.50
CA ALA A 160 -8.90 -2.90 -26.88
C ALA A 160 -10.15 -3.69 -27.19
N THR A 161 -10.78 -3.36 -28.25
CA THR A 161 -12.05 -3.86 -28.73
C THR A 161 -12.08 -5.35 -29.13
N THR A 162 -11.04 -6.17 -28.84
CA THR A 162 -10.91 -7.45 -29.50
C THR A 162 -10.17 -8.55 -28.75
N THR A 163 -10.01 -8.51 -27.47
CA THR A 163 -9.30 -9.58 -26.77
C THR A 163 -10.28 -10.62 -26.24
N GLU A 164 -10.57 -11.61 -27.00
CA GLU A 164 -11.42 -12.75 -26.71
C GLU A 164 -11.15 -13.40 -25.33
N GLY A 165 -11.64 -12.78 -24.24
CA GLY A 165 -11.51 -13.27 -22.89
C GLY A 165 -10.19 -12.93 -22.17
N ASP A 166 -9.35 -12.09 -22.72
CA ASP A 166 -8.10 -11.64 -22.11
C ASP A 166 -8.23 -10.20 -21.56
N PHE A 167 -7.73 -9.98 -20.36
CA PHE A 167 -7.72 -8.69 -19.69
C PHE A 167 -6.30 -8.27 -19.38
N VAL A 168 -6.02 -6.97 -19.48
CA VAL A 168 -4.71 -6.41 -19.19
C VAL A 168 -4.85 -5.37 -18.10
N PHE A 169 -4.01 -5.44 -17.08
CA PHE A 169 -3.89 -4.41 -16.06
C PHE A 169 -2.42 -4.09 -15.78
N ASP A 170 -2.13 -2.83 -15.54
CA ASP A 170 -0.77 -2.29 -15.37
C ASP A 170 -0.65 -1.36 -14.17
N GLU A 171 -1.74 -1.14 -13.46
CA GLU A 171 -1.79 -0.38 -12.23
C GLU A 171 -2.69 -1.04 -11.19
N LEU A 172 -2.35 -0.82 -9.90
CA LEU A 172 -3.06 -1.38 -8.77
C LEU A 172 -2.93 -0.46 -7.56
N GLY A 173 -3.97 -0.45 -6.72
CA GLY A 173 -3.97 0.28 -5.47
C GLY A 173 -4.82 -0.37 -4.40
N LEU A 174 -4.56 -0.02 -3.15
CA LEU A 174 -5.42 -0.35 -2.02
C LEU A 174 -6.28 0.86 -1.67
N ARG A 175 -7.55 0.62 -1.36
CA ARG A 175 -8.52 1.64 -1.00
C ARG A 175 -9.08 1.39 0.40
N SER A 176 -9.30 2.48 1.15
CA SER A 176 -9.90 2.39 2.47
C SER A 176 -11.40 2.12 2.39
N TYR A 177 -11.95 1.62 3.50
CA TYR A 177 -13.40 1.47 3.67
C TYR A 177 -14.09 2.84 3.62
N TYR A 178 -15.29 2.87 3.04
CA TYR A 178 -16.20 4.01 3.06
C TYR A 178 -17.64 3.54 3.32
N PRO A 179 -18.38 4.18 4.27
CA PRO A 179 -19.72 3.74 4.62
C PRO A 179 -20.76 3.87 3.50
N GLY A 180 -20.52 4.76 2.55
CA GLY A 180 -21.40 4.99 1.38
C GLY A 180 -21.37 3.87 0.34
N GLY A 181 -20.50 2.87 0.52
CA GLY A 181 -20.40 1.73 -0.38
C GLY A 181 -18.99 1.48 -0.90
N PRO A 182 -18.82 0.42 -1.70
CA PRO A 182 -17.54 0.08 -2.29
C PRO A 182 -17.07 1.14 -3.30
N ASN A 183 -15.77 1.14 -3.55
CA ASN A 183 -15.09 2.00 -4.53
C ASN A 183 -15.12 3.51 -4.25
N LEU A 184 -15.43 3.92 -3.02
CA LEU A 184 -15.55 5.33 -2.63
C LEU A 184 -14.52 5.78 -1.58
N GLY A 185 -13.76 4.87 -1.00
CA GLY A 185 -12.75 5.18 0.00
C GLY A 185 -11.50 5.88 -0.56
N LEU A 186 -10.59 6.26 0.33
CA LEU A 186 -9.33 6.91 -0.05
C LEU A 186 -8.37 5.92 -0.71
N LEU A 187 -7.71 6.32 -1.78
CA LEU A 187 -6.60 5.55 -2.36
C LEU A 187 -5.39 5.64 -1.43
N LEU A 188 -4.96 4.52 -0.86
CA LEU A 188 -3.88 4.44 0.12
C LEU A 188 -2.52 4.17 -0.51
N THR A 189 -2.53 3.49 -1.65
CA THR A 189 -1.33 3.08 -2.37
C THR A 189 -1.59 3.10 -3.86
N HIS A 190 -0.54 3.33 -4.65
CA HIS A 190 -0.59 3.23 -6.10
C HIS A 190 0.70 2.61 -6.62
N VAL A 191 0.60 1.55 -7.38
CA VAL A 191 1.73 0.90 -8.04
C VAL A 191 1.45 0.76 -9.52
N ILE A 192 2.46 1.06 -10.34
CA ILE A 192 2.43 0.90 -11.80
C ILE A 192 3.48 -0.15 -12.16
N PHE A 193 3.13 -1.08 -13.02
CA PHE A 193 3.99 -2.20 -13.40
C PHE A 193 3.82 -2.56 -14.89
N HIS A 194 4.63 -3.49 -15.37
CA HIS A 194 4.51 -4.00 -16.73
C HIS A 194 3.13 -4.66 -16.92
N PRO A 195 2.39 -4.39 -18.00
CA PRO A 195 1.07 -4.94 -18.21
C PRO A 195 1.00 -6.45 -17.98
N VAL A 196 0.09 -6.87 -17.12
CA VAL A 196 -0.19 -8.28 -16.80
C VAL A 196 -1.50 -8.67 -17.44
N GLN A 197 -1.45 -9.74 -18.21
CA GLN A 197 -2.63 -10.27 -18.90
C GLN A 197 -3.35 -11.30 -18.01
N LYS A 198 -4.64 -11.10 -17.82
CA LYS A 198 -5.54 -12.02 -17.13
C LYS A 198 -6.49 -12.64 -18.15
N SER A 199 -6.40 -13.94 -18.35
CA SER A 199 -7.35 -14.70 -19.16
C SER A 199 -8.39 -15.41 -18.27
N LEU A 200 -9.53 -15.78 -18.86
CA LEU A 200 -10.64 -16.42 -18.15
C LEU A 200 -10.28 -17.80 -17.57
N ASN A 201 -9.27 -18.44 -18.11
CA ASN A 201 -8.78 -19.75 -17.67
C ASN A 201 -7.50 -19.69 -16.81
N ARG A 202 -7.11 -18.48 -16.37
CA ARG A 202 -5.91 -18.24 -15.57
C ARG A 202 -6.28 -17.65 -14.22
N LEU A 203 -5.64 -18.15 -13.16
CA LEU A 203 -5.69 -17.55 -11.84
C LEU A 203 -4.59 -16.51 -11.71
N ILE A 204 -4.88 -15.39 -11.02
CA ILE A 204 -3.85 -14.42 -10.62
C ILE A 204 -4.00 -14.13 -9.14
N GLN A 205 -2.93 -14.41 -8.39
CA GLN A 205 -2.81 -14.07 -6.98
C GLN A 205 -2.01 -12.78 -6.85
N VAL A 206 -2.53 -11.87 -6.04
CA VAL A 206 -1.84 -10.65 -5.62
C VAL A 206 -1.63 -10.70 -4.11
N ASP A 207 -0.37 -10.72 -3.69
CA ASP A 207 0.02 -10.56 -2.29
C ASP A 207 0.63 -9.16 -2.12
N TYR A 208 -0.02 -8.35 -1.33
CA TYR A 208 0.38 -6.98 -1.05
C TYR A 208 0.77 -6.85 0.41
N THR A 209 2.03 -6.56 0.69
CA THR A 209 2.55 -6.40 2.05
C THR A 209 2.79 -4.93 2.35
N ILE A 210 2.19 -4.43 3.42
CA ILE A 210 2.47 -3.10 3.97
C ILE A 210 3.25 -3.30 5.27
N ARG A 211 4.49 -2.83 5.31
CA ARG A 211 5.32 -2.82 6.50
C ARG A 211 5.22 -1.48 7.22
N ILE A 212 4.86 -1.53 8.49
CA ILE A 212 4.86 -0.39 9.41
C ILE A 212 6.00 -0.61 10.38
N GLN A 213 7.00 0.27 10.33
CA GLN A 213 8.24 0.15 11.09
C GLN A 213 8.48 1.39 11.93
N SER A 214 8.79 1.21 13.21
CA SER A 214 9.35 2.27 14.05
C SER A 214 10.84 2.38 13.75
N LEU A 215 11.27 3.56 13.32
CA LEU A 215 12.68 3.88 13.16
C LEU A 215 13.19 4.44 14.50
N SER A 216 13.33 3.59 15.52
CA SER A 216 14.06 3.98 16.72
C SER A 216 15.52 4.16 16.31
N ASN A 217 16.04 5.38 16.44
CA ASN A 217 17.49 5.55 16.45
C ASN A 217 18.00 4.74 17.63
N GLY A 218 18.66 3.62 17.30
CA GLY A 218 19.21 2.73 18.31
C GLY A 218 20.00 3.54 19.34
N ILE A 219 19.71 3.26 20.61
CA ILE A 219 20.45 3.75 21.76
C ILE A 219 21.86 3.16 21.70
#